data_c7a7bbbd2fb3cad46b4acef3b435d088
#
_entry.id   c7a7bbbd2fb3cad46b4acef3b435d088
#
_cell.length_a   1.000
_cell.length_b   1.000
_cell.length_c   1.000
_cell.angle_alpha   90.00
_cell.angle_beta   90.00
_cell.angle_gamma   90.00
#
_symmetry.space_group_name_H-M   'P 1'
#
loop_
_entity.id
_entity.type
_entity.pdbx_description
1 polymer ?
#
loop_
_entity_poly.entity_id
_entity_poly.type
_entity_poly.pdbx_seq_one_letter_code
_entity_poly.pdbx_strand_id
1 'polypeptide(L)'
;MIKLECMSNRFGIASVEAIRSLLIIKCLRPERLLQAVAIFVQTVFEIDLSAEASFDLGGMVADEVKAQTPLALVSISGYDASYRVEGLVQSTQSRCTQVAMGSQEGFGLADQAIGVASRQGTWVLLKNVHLAPSWLGQLEKKLQTLNAHRNFRLFLTMEANPSIPVNILRQSRIIMNEPAPGVKANLLDSLRSIPPARLSQGPAEKIRLYFLLAWFHAVVQERLRYVPLGWSKSYDFNDSDMASAFTTIDTWLHSVAKGRANVDPAQIPWDAIRTLIKQSVYGGRVDSDFDQRILDAFVDGLFCPAAYNVDFDLVPSTANAHLLTAPDGTKLDNFLSWVKGLPDREPPAWLSLPPTAERVIAIAQGKFPISSEGWKLMRG
;
A
#
# COMPACT_ATOMS: atom_id res chain seq x y z
N MET A 1 -3.84 42.38 1.89
CA MET A 1 -3.86 42.92 3.26
C MET A 1 -5.18 42.62 3.97
N ILE A 2 -6.35 42.95 3.45
CA ILE A 2 -7.68 42.77 4.08
C ILE A 2 -8.02 41.32 4.47
N LYS A 3 -7.62 40.32 3.68
CA LYS A 3 -7.84 38.90 4.01
C LYS A 3 -6.98 38.36 5.18
N LEU A 4 -5.80 38.94 5.39
CA LEU A 4 -4.89 38.55 6.48
C LEU A 4 -5.34 39.08 7.83
N GLU A 5 -5.91 40.30 7.86
CA GLU A 5 -6.49 40.87 9.09
C GLU A 5 -7.75 40.13 9.54
N CYS A 6 -8.57 39.66 8.59
CA CYS A 6 -9.74 38.84 8.88
C CYS A 6 -9.37 37.45 9.47
N MET A 7 -8.24 36.89 9.05
CA MET A 7 -7.71 35.62 9.61
C MET A 7 -7.06 35.85 10.99
N SER A 8 -6.40 37.01 11.22
CA SER A 8 -5.82 37.36 12.52
C SER A 8 -6.86 37.40 13.63
N ASN A 9 -8.06 37.89 13.33
CA ASN A 9 -9.15 37.95 14.31
C ASN A 9 -9.82 36.61 14.59
N ARG A 10 -9.65 35.65 13.67
CA ARG A 10 -10.29 34.34 13.79
C ARG A 10 -9.39 33.27 14.42
N PHE A 11 -8.08 33.36 14.21
CA PHE A 11 -7.10 32.33 14.59
C PHE A 11 -5.93 32.84 15.44
N GLY A 12 -5.87 34.14 15.77
CA GLY A 12 -4.82 34.76 16.57
C GLY A 12 -3.55 35.16 15.77
N ILE A 13 -2.67 35.93 16.43
CA ILE A 13 -1.45 36.48 15.85
C ILE A 13 -0.47 35.40 15.36
N ALA A 14 -0.38 34.28 16.10
CA ALA A 14 0.49 33.16 15.77
C ALA A 14 0.19 32.55 14.39
N SER A 15 -1.07 32.56 13.95
CA SER A 15 -1.50 32.03 12.67
C SER A 15 -1.08 32.90 11.49
N VAL A 16 -1.05 34.18 11.66
CA VAL A 16 -0.60 35.15 10.62
C VAL A 16 0.91 35.01 10.38
N GLU A 17 1.69 34.86 11.46
CA GLU A 17 3.13 34.63 11.36
C GLU A 17 3.45 33.30 10.72
N ALA A 18 2.69 32.28 11.04
CA ALA A 18 2.82 30.96 10.42
C ALA A 18 2.54 30.99 8.91
N ILE A 19 1.51 31.73 8.45
CA ILE A 19 1.23 31.91 7.02
C ILE A 19 2.35 32.71 6.33
N ARG A 20 2.87 33.76 6.97
CA ARG A 20 4.01 34.51 6.41
C ARG A 20 5.23 33.61 6.23
N SER A 21 5.52 32.75 7.22
CA SER A 21 6.60 31.79 7.15
C SER A 21 6.41 30.79 6.00
N LEU A 22 5.19 30.32 5.76
CA LEU A 22 4.87 29.46 4.61
C LEU A 22 5.13 30.18 3.27
N LEU A 23 4.75 31.45 3.15
CA LEU A 23 5.00 32.24 1.94
C LEU A 23 6.49 32.41 1.69
N ILE A 24 7.27 32.69 2.72
CA ILE A 24 8.74 32.78 2.63
C ILE A 24 9.35 31.46 2.20
N ILE A 25 8.93 30.36 2.82
CA ILE A 25 9.40 29.01 2.45
C ILE A 25 9.03 28.68 1.01
N LYS A 26 7.82 29.00 0.56
CA LYS A 26 7.40 28.83 -0.83
C LYS A 26 8.30 29.56 -1.82
N CYS A 27 8.76 30.76 -1.47
CA CYS A 27 9.61 31.55 -2.35
C CYS A 27 11.08 31.10 -2.34
N LEU A 28 11.60 30.76 -1.15
CA LEU A 28 13.03 30.45 -0.99
C LEU A 28 13.36 28.96 -1.09
N ARG A 29 12.45 28.09 -0.66
CA ARG A 29 12.64 26.64 -0.56
C ARG A 29 11.35 25.89 -0.87
N PRO A 30 10.88 25.93 -2.14
CA PRO A 30 9.62 25.31 -2.54
C PRO A 30 9.58 23.79 -2.27
N GLU A 31 10.72 23.13 -2.27
CA GLU A 31 10.85 21.70 -1.94
C GLU A 31 10.47 21.34 -0.49
N ARG A 32 10.47 22.33 0.40
CA ARG A 32 10.10 22.16 1.81
C ARG A 32 8.65 22.57 2.11
N LEU A 33 7.92 23.02 1.11
CA LEU A 33 6.59 23.59 1.29
C LEU A 33 5.61 22.58 1.92
N LEU A 34 5.59 21.35 1.46
CA LEU A 34 4.67 20.32 1.99
C LEU A 34 4.88 20.07 3.49
N GLN A 35 6.14 19.96 3.91
CA GLN A 35 6.46 19.77 5.32
C GLN A 35 6.10 21.01 6.16
N ALA A 36 6.35 22.21 5.63
CA ALA A 36 5.97 23.43 6.30
C ALA A 36 4.45 23.57 6.43
N VAL A 37 3.68 23.15 5.42
CA VAL A 37 2.21 23.11 5.47
C VAL A 37 1.74 22.09 6.52
N ALA A 38 2.36 20.94 6.64
CA ALA A 38 2.01 19.95 7.67
C ALA A 38 2.20 20.53 9.09
N ILE A 39 3.35 21.19 9.34
CA ILE A 39 3.62 21.86 10.62
C ILE A 39 2.61 23.01 10.86
N PHE A 40 2.29 23.77 9.81
CA PHE A 40 1.28 24.84 9.89
C PHE A 40 -0.09 24.29 10.30
N VAL A 41 -0.55 23.20 9.66
CA VAL A 41 -1.84 22.57 9.99
C VAL A 41 -1.84 22.06 11.43
N GLN A 42 -0.77 21.39 11.84
CA GLN A 42 -0.63 20.92 13.22
C GLN A 42 -0.64 22.05 14.24
N THR A 43 0.05 23.18 13.94
CA THR A 43 0.18 24.29 14.88
C THR A 43 -1.09 25.16 14.95
N VAL A 44 -1.79 25.36 13.84
CA VAL A 44 -2.93 26.27 13.75
C VAL A 44 -4.27 25.57 13.99
N PHE A 45 -4.39 24.34 13.53
CA PHE A 45 -5.64 23.57 13.63
C PHE A 45 -5.58 22.46 14.69
N GLU A 46 -4.41 22.27 15.31
CA GLU A 46 -4.19 21.20 16.31
C GLU A 46 -4.49 19.79 15.78
N ILE A 47 -4.40 19.62 14.44
CA ILE A 47 -4.64 18.34 13.76
C ILE A 47 -3.31 17.63 13.63
N ASP A 48 -3.19 16.44 14.22
CA ASP A 48 -2.02 15.58 14.00
C ASP A 48 -2.15 14.86 12.66
N LEU A 49 -1.41 15.35 11.66
CA LEU A 49 -1.33 14.74 10.33
C LEU A 49 -0.44 13.48 10.30
N SER A 50 0.32 13.23 11.36
CA SER A 50 1.13 12.01 11.50
C SER A 50 0.33 10.84 12.06
N ALA A 51 -0.79 11.11 12.72
CA ALA A 51 -1.75 10.09 13.06
C ALA A 51 -2.31 9.55 11.74
N GLU A 52 -1.90 8.35 11.37
CA GLU A 52 -2.51 7.61 10.27
C GLU A 52 -4.02 7.54 10.57
N ALA A 53 -4.78 8.44 9.96
CA ALA A 53 -6.22 8.30 9.90
C ALA A 53 -6.45 6.96 9.19
N SER A 54 -6.73 5.91 9.96
CA SER A 54 -7.09 4.62 9.41
C SER A 54 -8.29 4.87 8.50
N PHE A 55 -8.06 4.78 7.19
CA PHE A 55 -9.09 5.04 6.19
C PHE A 55 -10.23 4.05 6.40
N ASP A 56 -11.35 4.52 6.97
CA ASP A 56 -12.55 3.71 7.17
C ASP A 56 -13.43 3.73 5.92
N LEU A 57 -13.21 2.73 5.06
CA LEU A 57 -14.02 2.53 3.87
C LEU A 57 -15.49 2.25 4.25
N GLY A 58 -15.75 1.57 5.37
CA GLY A 58 -17.09 1.22 5.83
C GLY A 58 -17.90 2.45 6.21
N GLY A 59 -17.34 3.32 7.04
CA GLY A 59 -17.96 4.58 7.42
C GLY A 59 -18.24 5.48 6.21
N MET A 60 -17.28 5.59 5.29
CA MET A 60 -17.49 6.37 4.07
C MET A 60 -18.63 5.82 3.19
N VAL A 61 -18.72 4.50 3.01
CA VAL A 61 -19.79 3.87 2.22
C VAL A 61 -21.14 4.05 2.88
N ALA A 62 -21.21 4.08 4.22
CA ALA A 62 -22.44 4.29 4.94
C ALA A 62 -22.93 5.76 4.87
N ASP A 63 -22.00 6.71 5.06
CA ASP A 63 -22.35 8.12 5.28
C ASP A 63 -22.30 8.97 4.02
N GLU A 64 -21.31 8.74 3.14
CA GLU A 64 -21.04 9.63 2.01
C GLU A 64 -21.51 9.07 0.65
N VAL A 65 -21.52 7.74 0.47
CA VAL A 65 -21.87 7.13 -0.83
C VAL A 65 -23.36 6.93 -0.96
N LYS A 66 -23.96 7.65 -1.92
CA LYS A 66 -25.39 7.50 -2.26
C LYS A 66 -25.57 6.45 -3.34
N ALA A 67 -26.81 5.97 -3.50
CA ALA A 67 -27.17 4.97 -4.51
C ALA A 67 -26.83 5.35 -5.96
N GLN A 68 -26.79 6.65 -6.27
CA GLN A 68 -26.46 7.17 -7.60
C GLN A 68 -25.00 7.64 -7.73
N THR A 69 -24.22 7.60 -6.65
CA THR A 69 -22.83 8.05 -6.63
C THR A 69 -21.91 6.83 -6.56
N PRO A 70 -21.25 6.44 -7.65
CA PRO A 70 -20.31 5.33 -7.61
C PRO A 70 -19.11 5.65 -6.72
N LEU A 71 -18.54 4.63 -6.11
CA LEU A 71 -17.26 4.70 -5.45
C LEU A 71 -16.17 4.19 -6.38
N ALA A 72 -15.28 5.06 -6.81
CA ALA A 72 -14.17 4.74 -7.69
C ALA A 72 -12.87 4.59 -6.90
N LEU A 73 -12.35 3.37 -6.85
CA LEU A 73 -11.04 3.06 -6.28
C LEU A 73 -10.03 3.12 -7.43
N VAL A 74 -9.22 4.17 -7.43
CA VAL A 74 -8.20 4.39 -8.45
C VAL A 74 -6.86 3.95 -7.88
N SER A 75 -6.17 3.06 -8.57
CA SER A 75 -4.85 2.55 -8.19
C SER A 75 -3.79 2.90 -9.22
N ILE A 76 -2.54 2.82 -8.80
CA ILE A 76 -1.40 2.81 -9.72
C ILE A 76 -1.38 1.48 -10.48
N SER A 77 -0.69 1.45 -11.62
CA SER A 77 -0.59 0.23 -12.44
C SER A 77 -0.05 -0.95 -11.63
N GLY A 78 -0.66 -2.12 -11.84
CA GLY A 78 -0.28 -3.35 -11.13
C GLY A 78 -0.86 -3.52 -9.72
N TYR A 79 -1.58 -2.53 -9.18
CA TYR A 79 -2.18 -2.60 -7.84
C TYR A 79 -3.70 -2.69 -7.92
N ASP A 80 -4.30 -3.78 -7.44
CA ASP A 80 -5.76 -4.00 -7.47
C ASP A 80 -6.40 -3.66 -6.12
N ALA A 81 -7.33 -2.71 -6.11
CA ALA A 81 -8.07 -2.30 -4.94
C ALA A 81 -9.31 -3.17 -4.63
N SER A 82 -9.59 -4.18 -5.45
CA SER A 82 -10.80 -5.03 -5.30
C SER A 82 -10.87 -5.72 -3.94
N TYR A 83 -9.72 -6.12 -3.38
CA TYR A 83 -9.67 -6.80 -2.08
C TYR A 83 -10.23 -5.97 -0.93
N ARG A 84 -10.12 -4.64 -0.99
CA ARG A 84 -10.69 -3.74 0.03
C ARG A 84 -12.22 -3.77 0.03
N VAL A 85 -12.81 -3.81 -1.18
CA VAL A 85 -14.27 -3.94 -1.31
C VAL A 85 -14.72 -5.34 -0.88
N GLU A 86 -13.98 -6.38 -1.24
CA GLU A 86 -14.26 -7.75 -0.82
C GLU A 86 -14.22 -7.91 0.71
N GLY A 87 -13.21 -7.33 1.35
CA GLY A 87 -13.12 -7.29 2.82
C GLY A 87 -14.31 -6.56 3.46
N LEU A 88 -14.74 -5.43 2.87
CA LEU A 88 -15.91 -4.70 3.32
C LEU A 88 -17.20 -5.52 3.16
N VAL A 89 -17.37 -6.20 2.03
CA VAL A 89 -18.50 -7.09 1.77
C VAL A 89 -18.58 -8.21 2.81
N GLN A 90 -17.44 -8.81 3.15
CA GLN A 90 -17.36 -9.85 4.16
C GLN A 90 -17.72 -9.32 5.57
N SER A 91 -17.19 -8.16 5.95
CA SER A 91 -17.45 -7.57 7.27
C SER A 91 -18.90 -7.13 7.44
N THR A 92 -19.53 -6.61 6.37
CA THR A 92 -20.94 -6.15 6.39
C THR A 92 -21.94 -7.25 6.04
N GLN A 93 -21.46 -8.46 5.66
CA GLN A 93 -22.30 -9.57 5.19
C GLN A 93 -23.23 -9.16 4.03
N SER A 94 -22.82 -8.19 3.22
CA SER A 94 -23.61 -7.66 2.12
C SER A 94 -23.49 -8.59 0.90
N ARG A 95 -24.56 -8.66 0.09
CA ARG A 95 -24.50 -9.37 -1.20
C ARG A 95 -23.85 -8.48 -2.24
N CYS A 96 -22.78 -8.94 -2.86
CA CYS A 96 -22.06 -8.22 -3.91
C CYS A 96 -21.87 -9.10 -5.14
N THR A 97 -22.25 -8.55 -6.30
CA THR A 97 -21.99 -9.17 -7.60
C THR A 97 -20.73 -8.55 -8.18
N GLN A 98 -19.77 -9.38 -8.56
CA GLN A 98 -18.48 -8.94 -9.12
C GLN A 98 -18.45 -9.22 -10.62
N VAL A 99 -18.01 -8.25 -11.42
CA VAL A 99 -17.87 -8.38 -12.87
C VAL A 99 -16.54 -7.77 -13.32
N ALA A 100 -15.77 -8.55 -14.09
CA ALA A 100 -14.53 -8.07 -14.70
C ALA A 100 -14.84 -7.44 -16.07
N MET A 101 -14.28 -6.25 -16.33
CA MET A 101 -14.57 -5.44 -17.53
C MET A 101 -13.59 -5.66 -18.68
N GLY A 102 -12.84 -6.77 -18.68
CA GLY A 102 -11.82 -7.07 -19.69
C GLY A 102 -12.36 -7.64 -21.03
N SER A 103 -13.64 -7.95 -21.13
CA SER A 103 -14.25 -8.55 -22.34
C SER A 103 -15.60 -7.94 -22.68
N GLN A 104 -16.03 -8.07 -23.95
CA GLN A 104 -17.35 -7.60 -24.39
C GLN A 104 -18.50 -8.30 -23.68
N GLU A 105 -18.35 -9.56 -23.32
CA GLU A 105 -19.33 -10.30 -22.52
C GLU A 105 -19.51 -9.67 -21.13
N GLY A 106 -18.43 -9.15 -20.55
CA GLY A 106 -18.44 -8.44 -19.27
C GLY A 106 -19.35 -7.20 -19.30
N PHE A 107 -19.48 -6.52 -20.43
CA PHE A 107 -20.35 -5.33 -20.54
C PHE A 107 -21.82 -5.67 -20.37
N GLY A 108 -22.27 -6.74 -21.02
CA GLY A 108 -23.64 -7.24 -20.87
C GLY A 108 -23.94 -7.72 -19.45
N LEU A 109 -23.00 -8.45 -18.85
CA LEU A 109 -23.11 -8.92 -17.48
C LEU A 109 -23.13 -7.75 -16.49
N ALA A 110 -22.32 -6.72 -16.71
CA ALA A 110 -22.30 -5.52 -15.87
C ALA A 110 -23.65 -4.77 -15.95
N ASP A 111 -24.20 -4.62 -17.15
CA ASP A 111 -25.48 -3.98 -17.35
C ASP A 111 -26.62 -4.73 -16.67
N GLN A 112 -26.62 -6.05 -16.75
CA GLN A 112 -27.58 -6.91 -16.06
C GLN A 112 -27.41 -6.84 -14.54
N ALA A 113 -26.18 -6.95 -14.05
CA ALA A 113 -25.85 -6.88 -12.63
C ALA A 113 -26.33 -5.54 -12.01
N ILE A 114 -26.01 -4.41 -12.66
CA ILE A 114 -26.48 -3.09 -12.22
C ILE A 114 -28.01 -3.02 -12.20
N GLY A 115 -28.67 -3.52 -13.25
CA GLY A 115 -30.13 -3.50 -13.37
C GLY A 115 -30.82 -4.35 -12.29
N VAL A 116 -30.28 -5.49 -11.91
CA VAL A 116 -30.80 -6.34 -10.84
C VAL A 116 -30.51 -5.74 -9.48
N ALA A 117 -29.26 -5.37 -9.25
CA ALA A 117 -28.78 -4.85 -7.96
C ALA A 117 -29.47 -3.51 -7.58
N SER A 118 -29.70 -2.64 -8.57
CA SER A 118 -30.39 -1.36 -8.32
C SER A 118 -31.82 -1.54 -7.81
N ARG A 119 -32.51 -2.61 -8.21
CA ARG A 119 -33.85 -2.94 -7.72
C ARG A 119 -33.83 -3.65 -6.38
N GLN A 120 -32.87 -4.53 -6.17
CA GLN A 120 -32.78 -5.35 -4.96
C GLN A 120 -32.05 -4.66 -3.79
N GLY A 121 -31.31 -3.56 -4.08
CA GLY A 121 -30.48 -2.90 -3.08
C GLY A 121 -29.21 -3.66 -2.71
N THR A 122 -28.71 -4.49 -3.62
CA THR A 122 -27.44 -5.21 -3.46
C THR A 122 -26.27 -4.41 -4.04
N TRP A 123 -25.07 -4.85 -3.79
CA TRP A 123 -23.84 -4.17 -4.21
C TRP A 123 -23.32 -4.75 -5.53
N VAL A 124 -22.64 -3.92 -6.31
CA VAL A 124 -21.97 -4.33 -7.55
C VAL A 124 -20.54 -3.81 -7.54
N LEU A 125 -19.58 -4.69 -7.81
CA LEU A 125 -18.17 -4.37 -8.01
C LEU A 125 -17.79 -4.63 -9.47
N LEU A 126 -17.44 -3.56 -10.19
CA LEU A 126 -16.91 -3.65 -11.54
C LEU A 126 -15.39 -3.51 -11.48
N LYS A 127 -14.70 -4.57 -11.91
CA LYS A 127 -13.24 -4.64 -11.86
C LYS A 127 -12.61 -4.17 -13.16
N ASN A 128 -11.54 -3.37 -13.04
CA ASN A 128 -10.71 -2.92 -14.15
C ASN A 128 -11.49 -2.17 -15.24
N VAL A 129 -12.33 -1.23 -14.82
CA VAL A 129 -13.19 -0.47 -15.77
C VAL A 129 -12.37 0.42 -16.72
N HIS A 130 -11.11 0.69 -16.44
CA HIS A 130 -10.20 1.41 -17.33
C HIS A 130 -9.95 0.68 -18.66
N LEU A 131 -10.22 -0.63 -18.72
CA LEU A 131 -10.14 -1.44 -19.94
C LEU A 131 -11.34 -1.21 -20.89
N ALA A 132 -12.40 -0.55 -20.42
CA ALA A 132 -13.64 -0.32 -21.17
C ALA A 132 -14.07 1.16 -21.23
N PRO A 133 -13.24 2.08 -21.73
CA PRO A 133 -13.55 3.52 -21.71
C PRO A 133 -14.82 3.88 -22.50
N SER A 134 -15.08 3.20 -23.61
CA SER A 134 -16.28 3.41 -24.45
C SER A 134 -17.58 3.03 -23.73
N TRP A 135 -17.56 1.96 -22.96
CA TRP A 135 -18.70 1.51 -22.16
C TRP A 135 -18.98 2.45 -20.97
N LEU A 136 -17.94 3.07 -20.41
CA LEU A 136 -18.10 4.02 -19.29
C LEU A 136 -18.98 5.23 -19.67
N GLY A 137 -18.97 5.67 -20.93
CA GLY A 137 -19.90 6.69 -21.43
C GLY A 137 -21.36 6.25 -21.42
N GLN A 138 -21.63 4.95 -21.57
CA GLN A 138 -22.99 4.39 -21.46
C GLN A 138 -23.39 4.26 -19.98
N LEU A 139 -22.45 3.85 -19.12
CA LEU A 139 -22.66 3.80 -17.68
C LEU A 139 -23.05 5.17 -17.11
N GLU A 140 -22.38 6.25 -17.53
CA GLU A 140 -22.68 7.62 -17.11
C GLU A 140 -24.15 7.96 -17.36
N LYS A 141 -24.64 7.74 -18.61
CA LYS A 141 -26.04 8.00 -19.00
C LYS A 141 -27.01 7.15 -18.17
N LYS A 142 -26.65 5.89 -17.92
CA LYS A 142 -27.46 4.98 -17.14
C LYS A 142 -27.57 5.43 -15.67
N LEU A 143 -26.49 5.86 -15.06
CA LEU A 143 -26.49 6.35 -13.68
C LEU A 143 -27.37 7.59 -13.48
N GLN A 144 -27.44 8.47 -14.47
CA GLN A 144 -28.29 9.67 -14.42
C GLN A 144 -29.79 9.33 -14.41
N THR A 145 -30.18 8.23 -15.07
CA THR A 145 -31.59 7.79 -15.18
C THR A 145 -31.97 6.69 -14.21
N LEU A 146 -31.01 6.21 -13.40
CA LEU A 146 -31.18 5.04 -12.54
C LEU A 146 -32.01 5.39 -11.31
N ASN A 147 -33.19 4.79 -11.15
CA ASN A 147 -33.95 4.79 -9.90
C ASN A 147 -33.46 3.63 -9.02
N ALA A 148 -32.42 3.89 -8.25
CA ALA A 148 -31.81 2.85 -7.44
C ALA A 148 -32.37 2.80 -6.02
N HIS A 149 -32.46 1.58 -5.48
CA HIS A 149 -32.78 1.36 -4.07
C HIS A 149 -31.73 2.03 -3.17
N ARG A 150 -32.13 2.60 -2.03
CA ARG A 150 -31.24 3.36 -1.13
C ARG A 150 -30.00 2.60 -0.66
N ASN A 151 -30.07 1.26 -0.61
CA ASN A 151 -28.99 0.39 -0.17
C ASN A 151 -28.06 -0.05 -1.32
N PHE A 152 -28.40 0.29 -2.57
CA PHE A 152 -27.56 -0.02 -3.72
C PHE A 152 -26.23 0.72 -3.62
N ARG A 153 -25.13 0.03 -3.90
CA ARG A 153 -23.78 0.62 -4.00
C ARG A 153 -23.09 0.08 -5.23
N LEU A 154 -22.46 0.98 -5.96
CA LEU A 154 -21.66 0.66 -7.14
C LEU A 154 -20.19 1.00 -6.85
N PHE A 155 -19.35 0.00 -6.92
CA PHE A 155 -17.90 0.11 -6.77
C PHE A 155 -17.24 -0.07 -8.13
N LEU A 156 -16.29 0.78 -8.44
CA LEU A 156 -15.49 0.73 -9.65
C LEU A 156 -14.02 0.61 -9.25
N THR A 157 -13.30 -0.40 -9.72
CA THR A 157 -11.85 -0.39 -9.62
C THR A 157 -11.23 -0.06 -10.97
N MET A 158 -10.22 0.79 -10.97
CA MET A 158 -9.55 1.25 -12.17
C MET A 158 -8.11 1.65 -11.89
N GLU A 159 -7.27 1.55 -12.91
CA GLU A 159 -5.97 2.20 -12.90
C GLU A 159 -6.10 3.64 -13.37
N ALA A 160 -5.16 4.50 -12.96
CA ALA A 160 -5.07 5.87 -13.43
C ALA A 160 -4.78 5.89 -14.95
N ASN A 161 -5.80 6.19 -15.76
CA ASN A 161 -5.71 6.17 -17.22
C ASN A 161 -6.35 7.44 -17.80
N PRO A 162 -5.64 8.19 -18.67
CA PRO A 162 -6.16 9.40 -19.29
C PRO A 162 -7.38 9.16 -20.19
N SER A 163 -7.63 7.91 -20.63
CA SER A 163 -8.77 7.55 -21.47
C SER A 163 -10.11 7.46 -20.72
N ILE A 164 -10.09 7.55 -19.39
CA ILE A 164 -11.32 7.46 -18.58
C ILE A 164 -12.12 8.76 -18.74
N PRO A 165 -13.44 8.69 -19.04
CA PRO A 165 -14.29 9.87 -19.17
C PRO A 165 -14.32 10.69 -17.88
N VAL A 166 -13.99 11.99 -17.98
CA VAL A 166 -13.93 12.91 -16.82
C VAL A 166 -15.29 13.02 -16.12
N ASN A 167 -16.37 12.88 -16.82
CA ASN A 167 -17.71 12.99 -16.24
C ASN A 167 -18.01 11.87 -15.25
N ILE A 168 -17.58 10.63 -15.56
CA ILE A 168 -17.77 9.51 -14.61
C ILE A 168 -16.95 9.73 -13.33
N LEU A 169 -15.74 10.31 -13.45
CA LEU A 169 -14.90 10.66 -12.31
C LEU A 169 -15.55 11.76 -11.45
N ARG A 170 -16.16 12.77 -12.09
CA ARG A 170 -16.88 13.85 -11.38
C ARG A 170 -18.13 13.38 -10.66
N GLN A 171 -18.81 12.37 -11.18
CA GLN A 171 -19.98 11.77 -10.55
C GLN A 171 -19.64 10.76 -9.45
N SER A 172 -18.41 10.26 -9.46
CA SER A 172 -17.92 9.25 -8.52
C SER A 172 -17.27 9.88 -7.30
N ARG A 173 -17.34 9.19 -6.16
CA ARG A 173 -16.44 9.45 -5.05
C ARG A 173 -15.13 8.73 -5.34
N ILE A 174 -14.05 9.47 -5.51
CA ILE A 174 -12.74 8.92 -5.89
C ILE A 174 -11.92 8.68 -4.63
N ILE A 175 -11.36 7.48 -4.53
CA ILE A 175 -10.37 7.10 -3.53
C ILE A 175 -9.12 6.63 -4.27
N MET A 176 -7.99 7.27 -3.98
CA MET A 176 -6.70 6.79 -4.44
C MET A 176 -6.25 5.64 -3.54
N ASN A 177 -5.96 4.50 -4.15
CA ASN A 177 -5.46 3.32 -3.48
C ASN A 177 -4.01 3.11 -3.89
N GLU A 178 -3.11 3.59 -3.08
CA GLU A 178 -1.66 3.47 -3.27
C GLU A 178 -1.07 2.58 -2.17
N PRO A 179 0.05 1.89 -2.43
CA PRO A 179 0.78 1.20 -1.39
C PRO A 179 1.13 2.16 -0.25
N ALA A 180 0.97 1.70 0.98
CA ALA A 180 1.30 2.51 2.13
C ALA A 180 2.79 2.95 2.07
N PRO A 181 3.11 4.21 2.44
CA PRO A 181 4.48 4.68 2.42
C PRO A 181 5.31 4.08 3.56
N GLY A 182 6.48 3.56 3.22
CA GLY A 182 7.45 3.02 4.18
C GLY A 182 7.33 1.51 4.41
N VAL A 183 8.45 0.90 4.79
CA VAL A 183 8.56 -0.55 5.03
C VAL A 183 7.61 -1.00 6.14
N LYS A 184 7.48 -0.23 7.23
CA LYS A 184 6.59 -0.56 8.37
C LYS A 184 5.13 -0.70 7.93
N ALA A 185 4.62 0.27 7.18
CA ALA A 185 3.21 0.29 6.77
C ALA A 185 2.92 -0.80 5.74
N ASN A 186 3.79 -0.97 4.73
CA ASN A 186 3.69 -2.06 3.74
C ASN A 186 3.74 -3.44 4.39
N LEU A 187 4.63 -3.63 5.37
CA LEU A 187 4.74 -4.89 6.10
C LEU A 187 3.49 -5.20 6.93
N LEU A 188 2.92 -4.18 7.60
CA LEU A 188 1.66 -4.33 8.33
C LEU A 188 0.50 -4.71 7.41
N ASP A 189 0.39 -4.08 6.25
CA ASP A 189 -0.67 -4.35 5.27
C ASP A 189 -0.50 -5.77 4.70
N SER A 190 0.71 -6.14 4.30
CA SER A 190 1.04 -7.48 3.81
C SER A 190 0.71 -8.59 4.83
N LEU A 191 1.06 -8.40 6.10
CA LEU A 191 0.78 -9.38 7.14
C LEU A 191 -0.71 -9.49 7.48
N ARG A 192 -1.46 -8.37 7.43
CA ARG A 192 -2.91 -8.36 7.66
C ARG A 192 -3.70 -8.97 6.51
N SER A 193 -3.17 -8.92 5.30
CA SER A 193 -3.81 -9.51 4.11
C SER A 193 -3.79 -11.05 4.12
N ILE A 194 -2.98 -11.69 4.99
CA ILE A 194 -2.87 -13.15 5.06
C ILE A 194 -4.12 -13.74 5.72
N PRO A 195 -4.90 -14.60 5.02
CA PRO A 195 -6.08 -15.21 5.59
C PRO A 195 -5.76 -16.09 6.81
N PRO A 196 -6.50 -15.99 7.92
CA PRO A 196 -6.27 -16.82 9.12
C PRO A 196 -6.33 -18.33 8.84
N ALA A 197 -7.22 -18.75 7.93
CA ALA A 197 -7.34 -20.14 7.49
C ALA A 197 -6.05 -20.68 6.85
N ARG A 198 -5.30 -19.82 6.18
CA ARG A 198 -4.01 -20.18 5.58
C ARG A 198 -2.92 -20.38 6.63
N LEU A 199 -2.96 -19.61 7.71
CA LEU A 199 -2.00 -19.69 8.81
C LEU A 199 -2.21 -20.92 9.70
N SER A 200 -3.46 -21.40 9.83
CA SER A 200 -3.80 -22.55 10.66
C SER A 200 -3.45 -23.90 10.01
N GLN A 201 -3.11 -23.91 8.72
CA GLN A 201 -2.77 -25.10 7.97
C GLN A 201 -1.26 -25.24 7.80
N GLY A 202 -0.70 -26.39 8.15
CA GLY A 202 0.71 -26.73 7.93
C GLY A 202 1.60 -26.55 9.18
N PRO A 203 2.93 -26.66 9.01
CA PRO A 203 3.89 -26.61 10.10
C PRO A 203 4.03 -25.19 10.69
N ALA A 204 4.45 -25.14 11.97
CA ALA A 204 4.60 -23.87 12.72
C ALA A 204 5.65 -22.92 12.11
N GLU A 205 6.68 -23.49 11.48
CA GLU A 205 7.77 -22.77 10.81
C GLU A 205 7.29 -21.88 9.65
N LYS A 206 6.13 -22.17 9.11
CA LYS A 206 5.51 -21.43 7.99
C LYS A 206 5.34 -19.94 8.28
N ILE A 207 4.97 -19.60 9.50
CA ILE A 207 4.68 -18.20 9.88
C ILE A 207 5.94 -17.34 9.74
N ARG A 208 7.09 -17.87 10.13
CA ARG A 208 8.35 -17.16 9.98
C ARG A 208 8.73 -16.94 8.50
N LEU A 209 8.54 -17.95 7.65
CA LEU A 209 8.75 -17.78 6.20
C LEU A 209 7.80 -16.74 5.58
N TYR A 210 6.57 -16.71 6.04
CA TYR A 210 5.60 -15.71 5.61
C TYR A 210 6.01 -14.31 6.04
N PHE A 211 6.51 -14.15 7.25
CA PHE A 211 7.06 -12.88 7.71
C PHE A 211 8.27 -12.45 6.87
N LEU A 212 9.21 -13.35 6.59
CA LEU A 212 10.38 -13.05 5.75
C LEU A 212 9.98 -12.65 4.33
N LEU A 213 8.95 -13.31 3.77
CA LEU A 213 8.43 -12.96 2.45
C LEU A 213 7.72 -11.59 2.48
N ALA A 214 6.92 -11.31 3.50
CA ALA A 214 6.28 -10.01 3.66
C ALA A 214 7.31 -8.88 3.85
N TRP A 215 8.38 -9.13 4.63
CA TRP A 215 9.51 -8.22 4.76
C TRP A 215 10.19 -7.96 3.42
N PHE A 216 10.52 -9.02 2.69
CA PHE A 216 11.10 -8.93 1.36
C PHE A 216 10.23 -8.12 0.40
N HIS A 217 8.93 -8.40 0.36
CA HIS A 217 7.96 -7.69 -0.46
C HIS A 217 7.90 -6.19 -0.10
N ALA A 218 7.83 -5.87 1.19
CA ALA A 218 7.82 -4.48 1.67
C ALA A 218 9.09 -3.72 1.28
N VAL A 219 10.27 -4.36 1.38
CA VAL A 219 11.55 -3.76 0.93
C VAL A 219 11.56 -3.54 -0.57
N VAL A 220 11.13 -4.53 -1.35
CA VAL A 220 11.09 -4.46 -2.82
C VAL A 220 10.15 -3.35 -3.28
N GLN A 221 8.97 -3.23 -2.68
CA GLN A 221 7.99 -2.18 -2.94
C GLN A 221 8.54 -0.79 -2.57
N GLU A 222 9.12 -0.64 -1.39
CA GLU A 222 9.64 0.67 -0.97
C GLU A 222 10.81 1.14 -1.85
N ARG A 223 11.65 0.22 -2.33
CA ARG A 223 12.74 0.55 -3.27
C ARG A 223 12.26 1.12 -4.60
N LEU A 224 11.02 0.81 -5.04
CA LEU A 224 10.41 1.40 -6.25
C LEU A 224 10.23 2.91 -6.15
N ARG A 225 10.11 3.45 -4.95
CA ARG A 225 9.96 4.90 -4.71
C ARG A 225 11.26 5.68 -4.95
N TYR A 226 12.39 4.99 -4.97
CA TYR A 226 13.72 5.59 -5.08
C TYR A 226 14.41 5.32 -6.41
N VAL A 227 13.66 5.14 -7.48
CA VAL A 227 14.22 5.00 -8.84
C VAL A 227 14.98 6.28 -9.23
N PRO A 228 16.20 6.22 -9.77
CA PRO A 228 16.96 5.03 -10.21
C PRO A 228 17.88 4.42 -9.13
N LEU A 229 17.82 4.89 -7.90
CA LEU A 229 18.75 4.46 -6.83
C LEU A 229 18.33 3.11 -6.21
N GLY A 230 17.02 2.90 -6.02
CA GLY A 230 16.48 1.66 -5.47
C GLY A 230 16.46 0.53 -6.50
N TRP A 231 15.92 0.83 -7.66
CA TRP A 231 15.92 -0.01 -8.86
C TRP A 231 16.32 0.84 -10.05
N SER A 232 16.97 0.26 -11.06
CA SER A 232 17.38 1.01 -12.25
C SER A 232 16.17 1.52 -13.05
N LYS A 233 15.05 0.80 -12.97
CA LYS A 233 13.79 1.09 -13.63
C LYS A 233 12.63 0.91 -12.66
N SER A 234 11.43 1.36 -13.05
CA SER A 234 10.19 1.01 -12.36
C SER A 234 9.72 -0.38 -12.80
N TYR A 235 9.42 -1.25 -11.84
CA TYR A 235 8.87 -2.58 -12.03
C TYR A 235 7.50 -2.68 -11.37
N ASP A 236 6.64 -3.56 -11.90
CA ASP A 236 5.29 -3.78 -11.36
C ASP A 236 5.28 -4.97 -10.38
N PHE A 237 5.89 -4.80 -9.22
CA PHE A 237 5.74 -5.76 -8.14
C PHE A 237 4.42 -5.54 -7.41
N ASN A 238 3.61 -6.58 -7.28
CA ASN A 238 2.26 -6.46 -6.74
C ASN A 238 1.89 -7.59 -5.76
N ASP A 239 0.71 -7.46 -5.15
CA ASP A 239 0.20 -8.44 -4.18
C ASP A 239 0.01 -9.85 -4.78
N SER A 240 -0.20 -9.95 -6.10
CA SER A 240 -0.31 -11.24 -6.79
C SER A 240 1.03 -11.99 -6.80
N ASP A 241 2.14 -11.26 -6.90
CA ASP A 241 3.49 -11.85 -6.82
C ASP A 241 3.73 -12.40 -5.41
N MET A 242 3.35 -11.63 -4.38
CA MET A 242 3.42 -12.08 -3.00
C MET A 242 2.52 -13.31 -2.75
N ALA A 243 1.29 -13.31 -3.25
CA ALA A 243 0.37 -14.45 -3.13
C ALA A 243 0.89 -15.72 -3.82
N SER A 244 1.54 -15.55 -4.99
CA SER A 244 2.19 -16.64 -5.72
C SER A 244 3.40 -17.17 -4.95
N ALA A 245 4.20 -16.31 -4.36
CA ALA A 245 5.32 -16.72 -3.51
C ALA A 245 4.85 -17.43 -2.23
N PHE A 246 3.78 -16.99 -1.59
CA PHE A 246 3.17 -17.73 -0.47
C PHE A 246 2.72 -19.13 -0.90
N THR A 247 2.12 -19.27 -2.08
CA THR A 247 1.68 -20.56 -2.62
C THR A 247 2.87 -21.49 -2.89
N THR A 248 3.96 -20.91 -3.39
CA THR A 248 5.22 -21.65 -3.57
C THR A 248 5.75 -22.18 -2.24
N ILE A 249 5.83 -21.34 -1.20
CA ILE A 249 6.25 -21.74 0.13
C ILE A 249 5.34 -22.84 0.68
N ASP A 250 4.02 -22.71 0.55
CA ASP A 250 3.05 -23.72 1.01
C ASP A 250 3.29 -25.06 0.35
N THR A 251 3.42 -25.06 -0.97
CA THR A 251 3.62 -26.30 -1.75
C THR A 251 4.86 -27.06 -1.28
N TRP A 252 5.97 -26.35 -1.14
CA TRP A 252 7.22 -26.95 -0.72
C TRP A 252 7.23 -27.38 0.75
N LEU A 253 6.68 -26.57 1.64
CA LEU A 253 6.55 -26.97 3.05
C LEU A 253 5.63 -28.17 3.23
N HIS A 254 4.51 -28.23 2.54
CA HIS A 254 3.62 -29.39 2.60
C HIS A 254 4.28 -30.67 2.08
N SER A 255 5.09 -30.57 1.03
CA SER A 255 5.81 -31.74 0.47
C SER A 255 6.81 -32.35 1.47
N VAL A 256 7.45 -31.49 2.29
CA VAL A 256 8.42 -31.92 3.30
C VAL A 256 7.73 -32.30 4.61
N ALA A 257 6.73 -31.54 5.04
CA ALA A 257 6.01 -31.78 6.29
C ALA A 257 5.28 -33.13 6.32
N LYS A 258 4.72 -33.56 5.18
CA LYS A 258 3.94 -34.80 5.07
C LYS A 258 2.92 -34.99 6.21
N GLY A 259 2.25 -33.89 6.60
CA GLY A 259 1.27 -33.87 7.69
C GLY A 259 1.86 -33.69 9.10
N ARG A 260 3.17 -33.48 9.26
CA ARG A 260 3.78 -33.18 10.57
C ARG A 260 3.50 -31.71 10.96
N ALA A 261 3.35 -31.48 12.25
CA ALA A 261 3.13 -30.13 12.81
C ALA A 261 4.39 -29.23 12.78
N ASN A 262 5.57 -29.84 12.75
CA ASN A 262 6.88 -29.14 12.74
C ASN A 262 7.77 -29.74 11.66
N VAL A 263 8.62 -28.92 11.08
CA VAL A 263 9.61 -29.30 10.06
C VAL A 263 10.97 -28.79 10.49
N ASP A 264 11.99 -29.63 10.40
CA ASP A 264 13.37 -29.21 10.62
C ASP A 264 13.75 -28.16 9.54
N PRO A 265 14.20 -26.96 9.94
CA PRO A 265 14.65 -25.93 8.99
C PRO A 265 15.70 -26.41 7.99
N ALA A 266 16.54 -27.39 8.34
CA ALA A 266 17.54 -27.96 7.46
C ALA A 266 16.92 -28.81 6.32
N GLN A 267 15.71 -29.31 6.51
CA GLN A 267 15.00 -30.15 5.51
C GLN A 267 14.15 -29.32 4.53
N ILE A 268 14.00 -28.02 4.77
CA ILE A 268 13.28 -27.12 3.87
C ILE A 268 14.08 -27.01 2.55
N PRO A 269 13.43 -27.17 1.39
CA PRO A 269 14.10 -27.10 0.10
C PRO A 269 14.40 -25.65 -0.30
N TRP A 270 15.34 -25.03 0.39
CA TRP A 270 15.72 -23.63 0.23
C TRP A 270 16.06 -23.27 -1.20
N ASP A 271 16.80 -24.12 -1.90
CA ASP A 271 17.21 -23.87 -3.28
C ASP A 271 16.01 -23.77 -4.23
N ALA A 272 15.01 -24.64 -4.04
CA ALA A 272 13.80 -24.61 -4.85
C ALA A 272 12.98 -23.33 -4.58
N ILE A 273 12.80 -22.96 -3.31
CA ILE A 273 12.08 -21.77 -2.92
C ILE A 273 12.78 -20.52 -3.47
N ARG A 274 14.10 -20.41 -3.26
CA ARG A 274 14.90 -19.29 -3.77
C ARG A 274 14.83 -19.18 -5.28
N THR A 275 15.04 -20.28 -5.99
CA THR A 275 15.02 -20.31 -7.46
C THR A 275 13.68 -19.84 -8.01
N LEU A 276 12.56 -20.31 -7.46
CA LEU A 276 11.25 -19.89 -7.92
C LEU A 276 10.97 -18.40 -7.65
N ILE A 277 11.34 -17.90 -6.48
CA ILE A 277 11.20 -16.46 -6.17
C ILE A 277 12.07 -15.62 -7.10
N LYS A 278 13.34 -15.99 -7.29
CA LYS A 278 14.33 -15.26 -8.08
C LYS A 278 14.03 -15.25 -9.58
N GLN A 279 13.60 -16.37 -10.15
CA GLN A 279 13.52 -16.53 -11.59
C GLN A 279 12.09 -16.43 -12.14
N SER A 280 11.10 -16.82 -11.36
CA SER A 280 9.72 -16.89 -11.83
C SER A 280 8.84 -15.79 -11.23
N VAL A 281 8.72 -15.73 -9.91
CA VAL A 281 7.72 -14.86 -9.27
C VAL A 281 8.13 -13.40 -9.35
N TYR A 282 9.24 -13.02 -8.74
CA TYR A 282 9.72 -11.63 -8.76
C TYR A 282 10.71 -11.39 -9.91
N GLY A 283 11.63 -12.33 -10.14
CA GLY A 283 12.63 -12.18 -11.20
C GLY A 283 12.04 -12.21 -12.59
N GLY A 284 10.88 -12.85 -12.80
CA GLY A 284 10.17 -12.80 -14.07
C GLY A 284 9.69 -11.40 -14.47
N ARG A 285 9.72 -10.43 -13.54
CA ARG A 285 9.40 -9.02 -13.81
C ARG A 285 10.62 -8.14 -14.01
N VAL A 286 11.81 -8.64 -13.66
CA VAL A 286 13.05 -7.89 -13.73
C VAL A 286 13.74 -8.18 -15.06
N ASP A 287 14.05 -7.12 -15.81
CA ASP A 287 14.69 -7.19 -17.12
C ASP A 287 16.13 -6.68 -17.12
N SER A 288 16.61 -6.12 -16.00
CA SER A 288 17.96 -5.61 -15.83
C SER A 288 18.81 -6.60 -15.04
N ASP A 289 19.96 -7.00 -15.58
CA ASP A 289 20.92 -7.89 -14.91
C ASP A 289 21.44 -7.32 -13.59
N PHE A 290 21.55 -6.00 -13.47
CA PHE A 290 21.97 -5.36 -12.22
C PHE A 290 20.89 -5.48 -11.14
N ASP A 291 19.65 -5.25 -11.50
CA ASP A 291 18.53 -5.34 -10.60
C ASP A 291 18.25 -6.81 -10.22
N GLN A 292 18.47 -7.75 -11.17
CA GLN A 292 18.36 -9.17 -10.87
C GLN A 292 19.39 -9.60 -9.81
N ARG A 293 20.63 -9.11 -9.87
CA ARG A 293 21.65 -9.39 -8.84
C ARG A 293 21.27 -8.84 -7.47
N ILE A 294 20.61 -7.67 -7.43
CA ILE A 294 20.09 -7.09 -6.18
C ILE A 294 18.98 -7.98 -5.61
N LEU A 295 18.02 -8.38 -6.46
CA LEU A 295 16.94 -9.28 -6.08
C LEU A 295 17.49 -10.62 -5.55
N ASP A 296 18.46 -11.19 -6.25
CA ASP A 296 19.12 -12.44 -5.86
C ASP A 296 19.80 -12.32 -4.50
N ALA A 297 20.49 -11.22 -4.23
CA ALA A 297 21.15 -10.99 -2.96
C ALA A 297 20.14 -10.88 -1.79
N PHE A 298 18.99 -10.21 -2.00
CA PHE A 298 17.93 -10.17 -0.99
C PHE A 298 17.34 -11.54 -0.71
N VAL A 299 17.02 -12.30 -1.75
CA VAL A 299 16.42 -13.64 -1.60
C VAL A 299 17.41 -14.61 -0.95
N ASP A 300 18.68 -14.61 -1.34
CA ASP A 300 19.71 -15.47 -0.75
C ASP A 300 19.98 -15.12 0.72
N GLY A 301 19.97 -13.84 1.05
CA GLY A 301 20.16 -13.38 2.42
C GLY A 301 19.02 -13.75 3.35
N LEU A 302 17.76 -13.68 2.88
CA LEU A 302 16.57 -13.90 3.72
C LEU A 302 16.13 -15.37 3.77
N PHE A 303 16.18 -16.09 2.65
CA PHE A 303 15.67 -17.46 2.56
C PHE A 303 16.81 -18.49 2.69
N CYS A 304 17.31 -18.64 3.90
CA CYS A 304 18.39 -19.58 4.24
C CYS A 304 18.08 -20.32 5.55
N PRO A 305 18.73 -21.45 5.86
CA PRO A 305 18.50 -22.18 7.11
C PRO A 305 18.74 -21.32 8.35
N ALA A 306 19.70 -20.37 8.28
CA ALA A 306 20.00 -19.45 9.36
C ALA A 306 18.82 -18.51 9.72
N ALA A 307 17.85 -18.36 8.83
CA ALA A 307 16.66 -17.53 9.04
C ALA A 307 15.80 -17.96 10.25
N TYR A 308 16.04 -19.16 10.79
CA TYR A 308 15.37 -19.63 12.01
C TYR A 308 16.20 -19.41 13.28
N ASN A 309 17.41 -18.88 13.17
CA ASN A 309 18.19 -18.50 14.34
C ASN A 309 17.55 -17.32 15.08
N VAL A 310 17.72 -17.28 16.39
CA VAL A 310 17.17 -16.19 17.24
C VAL A 310 17.78 -14.84 16.86
N ASP A 311 19.07 -14.84 16.53
CA ASP A 311 19.85 -13.63 16.22
C ASP A 311 19.91 -13.36 14.69
N PHE A 312 18.91 -13.80 13.94
CA PHE A 312 18.91 -13.61 12.49
C PHE A 312 18.61 -12.16 12.11
N ASP A 313 19.55 -11.54 11.42
CA ASP A 313 19.41 -10.17 10.93
C ASP A 313 18.65 -10.11 9.61
N LEU A 314 17.62 -9.25 9.56
CA LEU A 314 16.83 -8.98 8.35
C LEU A 314 17.58 -8.10 7.33
N VAL A 315 18.59 -7.39 7.82
CA VAL A 315 19.39 -6.45 7.01
C VAL A 315 20.84 -6.91 7.01
N PRO A 316 21.49 -7.03 5.83
CA PRO A 316 22.91 -7.38 5.76
C PRO A 316 23.74 -6.44 6.64
N SER A 317 24.57 -7.00 7.52
CA SER A 317 25.42 -6.25 8.42
C SER A 317 26.42 -5.41 7.60
N THR A 318 26.17 -4.12 7.53
CA THR A 318 27.18 -3.13 7.16
C THR A 318 27.69 -2.49 8.45
N ALA A 319 28.96 -2.14 8.53
CA ALA A 319 29.67 -1.73 9.73
C ALA A 319 29.03 -0.61 10.59
N ASN A 320 27.95 0.02 10.12
CA ASN A 320 27.22 1.10 10.79
C ASN A 320 25.68 0.91 10.77
N ALA A 321 25.16 -0.27 10.41
CA ALA A 321 23.71 -0.50 10.40
C ALA A 321 23.26 -0.94 11.80
N HIS A 322 22.17 -0.35 12.30
CA HIS A 322 21.47 -0.87 13.47
C HIS A 322 20.99 -2.30 13.13
N LEU A 323 21.45 -3.26 13.89
CA LEU A 323 21.04 -4.66 13.80
C LEU A 323 19.50 -4.72 13.93
N LEU A 324 18.85 -5.26 12.93
CA LEU A 324 17.41 -5.47 12.92
C LEU A 324 17.15 -6.97 12.92
N THR A 325 17.04 -7.53 14.13
CA THR A 325 16.81 -8.97 14.31
C THR A 325 15.36 -9.33 13.99
N ALA A 326 15.18 -10.46 13.30
CA ALA A 326 13.86 -10.98 13.01
C ALA A 326 13.16 -11.42 14.33
N PRO A 327 11.88 -11.04 14.53
CA PRO A 327 11.15 -11.44 15.73
C PRO A 327 10.97 -12.94 15.79
N ASP A 328 11.09 -13.51 16.97
CA ASP A 328 10.79 -14.91 17.22
C ASP A 328 9.30 -15.09 17.58
N GLY A 329 8.71 -16.19 17.16
CA GLY A 329 7.32 -16.50 17.48
C GLY A 329 6.65 -17.46 16.52
N THR A 330 5.60 -18.10 17.01
CA THR A 330 4.77 -19.06 16.25
C THR A 330 3.39 -18.47 15.90
N LYS A 331 3.10 -17.25 16.34
CA LYS A 331 1.81 -16.58 16.11
C LYS A 331 2.01 -15.29 15.35
N LEU A 332 1.10 -15.00 14.44
CA LEU A 332 1.11 -13.75 13.66
C LEU A 332 1.12 -12.49 14.54
N ASP A 333 0.41 -12.53 15.68
CA ASP A 333 0.33 -11.39 16.60
C ASP A 333 1.68 -10.95 17.15
N ASN A 334 2.62 -11.88 17.34
CA ASN A 334 3.98 -11.57 17.78
C ASN A 334 4.69 -10.70 16.73
N PHE A 335 4.57 -11.10 15.47
CA PHE A 335 5.14 -10.34 14.34
C PHE A 335 4.47 -8.99 14.16
N LEU A 336 3.15 -8.91 14.26
CA LEU A 336 2.42 -7.65 14.18
C LEU A 336 2.80 -6.67 15.31
N SER A 337 3.00 -7.19 16.53
CA SER A 337 3.43 -6.38 17.67
C SER A 337 4.84 -5.85 17.47
N TRP A 338 5.74 -6.67 16.95
CA TRP A 338 7.10 -6.28 16.62
C TRP A 338 7.14 -5.19 15.54
N VAL A 339 6.35 -5.35 14.46
CA VAL A 339 6.27 -4.37 13.37
C VAL A 339 5.73 -3.03 13.86
N LYS A 340 4.75 -3.03 14.77
CA LYS A 340 4.23 -1.79 15.38
C LYS A 340 5.31 -1.03 16.17
N GLY A 341 6.27 -1.76 16.75
CA GLY A 341 7.41 -1.19 17.47
C GLY A 341 8.51 -0.61 16.57
N LEU A 342 8.48 -0.86 15.26
CA LEU A 342 9.43 -0.29 14.32
C LEU A 342 9.29 1.24 14.25
N PRO A 343 10.42 1.96 14.04
CA PRO A 343 10.37 3.39 13.80
C PRO A 343 9.59 3.71 12.51
N ASP A 344 8.95 4.87 12.47
CA ASP A 344 8.21 5.34 11.28
C ASP A 344 9.14 5.80 10.14
N ARG A 345 10.44 5.86 10.42
CA ARG A 345 11.47 6.20 9.42
C ARG A 345 12.42 5.02 9.30
N GLU A 346 12.46 4.44 8.12
CA GLU A 346 13.46 3.45 7.78
C GLU A 346 14.81 4.12 7.47
N PRO A 347 15.91 3.61 8.03
CA PRO A 347 17.24 4.00 7.59
C PRO A 347 17.53 3.42 6.21
N PRO A 348 18.40 4.08 5.38
CA PRO A 348 18.77 3.57 4.05
C PRO A 348 19.27 2.12 4.05
N ALA A 349 19.89 1.72 5.14
CA ALA A 349 20.41 0.36 5.33
C ALA A 349 19.33 -0.73 5.23
N TRP A 350 18.08 -0.47 5.68
CA TRP A 350 16.99 -1.45 5.54
C TRP A 350 16.66 -1.78 4.08
N LEU A 351 16.85 -0.79 3.23
CA LEU A 351 16.65 -0.91 1.80
C LEU A 351 17.94 -1.32 1.06
N SER A 352 19.02 -1.64 1.79
CA SER A 352 20.35 -1.85 1.23
C SER A 352 20.78 -0.73 0.28
N LEU A 353 20.46 0.51 0.64
CA LEU A 353 20.86 1.72 -0.07
C LEU A 353 22.11 2.32 0.61
N PRO A 354 22.99 3.00 -0.16
CA PRO A 354 24.16 3.64 0.42
C PRO A 354 23.75 4.77 1.40
N PRO A 355 24.56 5.11 2.41
CA PRO A 355 24.26 6.18 3.35
C PRO A 355 24.01 7.54 2.70
N THR A 356 24.62 7.78 1.53
CA THR A 356 24.37 8.99 0.73
C THR A 356 22.92 9.12 0.23
N ALA A 357 22.18 8.01 0.20
CA ALA A 357 20.78 7.97 -0.16
C ALA A 357 19.86 8.64 0.88
N GLU A 358 20.32 8.87 2.10
CA GLU A 358 19.50 9.47 3.17
C GLU A 358 18.86 10.79 2.74
N ARG A 359 19.59 11.63 2.00
CA ARG A 359 19.04 12.88 1.47
C ARG A 359 17.94 12.65 0.43
N VAL A 360 18.13 11.66 -0.44
CA VAL A 360 17.13 11.32 -1.48
C VAL A 360 15.87 10.76 -0.84
N ILE A 361 16.03 9.89 0.14
CA ILE A 361 14.93 9.34 0.93
C ILE A 361 14.17 10.45 1.67
N ALA A 362 14.89 11.35 2.33
CA ALA A 362 14.29 12.49 3.03
C ALA A 362 13.52 13.43 2.08
N ILE A 363 14.02 13.64 0.87
CA ILE A 363 13.34 14.42 -0.17
C ILE A 363 12.07 13.71 -0.64
N ALA A 364 12.17 12.43 -0.99
CA ALA A 364 11.05 11.63 -1.49
C ALA A 364 9.92 11.50 -0.44
N GLN A 365 10.28 11.40 0.84
CA GLN A 365 9.31 11.36 1.94
C GLN A 365 8.77 12.74 2.34
N GLY A 366 9.21 13.82 1.70
CA GLY A 366 8.86 15.20 2.09
C GLY A 366 9.34 15.59 3.49
N LYS A 367 10.23 14.79 4.09
CA LYS A 367 10.66 14.88 5.51
C LYS A 367 12.08 15.45 5.62
N PHE A 368 12.38 16.60 5.03
CA PHE A 368 13.60 17.29 5.40
C PHE A 368 13.47 17.78 6.85
N PRO A 369 14.36 17.39 7.77
CA PRO A 369 14.35 17.99 9.09
C PRO A 369 14.61 19.49 8.95
N ILE A 370 13.59 20.30 9.15
CA ILE A 370 13.79 21.71 9.47
C ILE A 370 14.39 21.66 10.86
N SER A 371 15.70 21.90 10.97
CA SER A 371 16.34 21.92 12.28
C SER A 371 15.61 22.96 13.14
N SER A 372 15.39 22.64 14.41
CA SER A 372 14.80 23.59 15.38
C SER A 372 15.56 24.91 15.44
N GLU A 373 16.82 24.92 15.01
CA GLU A 373 17.65 26.12 14.83
C GLU A 373 17.23 26.96 13.62
N GLY A 374 16.80 26.36 12.51
CA GLY A 374 16.30 27.08 11.35
C GLY A 374 15.03 27.88 11.66
N TRP A 375 14.17 27.38 12.56
CA TRP A 375 13.01 28.13 13.04
C TRP A 375 13.38 29.27 14.01
N LYS A 376 14.44 29.09 14.81
CA LYS A 376 14.96 30.15 15.70
C LYS A 376 15.59 31.31 14.94
N LEU A 377 16.29 31.04 13.84
CA LEU A 377 16.87 32.05 12.94
C LEU A 377 15.82 32.88 12.17
N MET A 378 14.61 32.34 11.99
CA MET A 378 13.50 33.11 11.36
C MET A 378 12.68 33.91 12.37
N ARG A 379 12.94 33.82 13.68
CA ARG A 379 12.31 34.61 14.76
C ARG A 379 13.14 35.80 15.24
N GLY A 380 14.37 35.94 14.81
CA GLY A 380 15.24 37.09 15.01
C GLY A 380 15.25 37.99 13.75
#